data_0616fcaa0ddfc567586595b39af36c56
#
_entry.id   0616fcaa0ddfc567586595b39af36c56
#
_cell.length_a   1.000
_cell.length_b   1.000
_cell.length_c   1.000
_cell.angle_alpha   90.00
_cell.angle_beta   90.00
_cell.angle_gamma   90.00
#
_symmetry.space_group_name_H-M   'P 1'
#
loop_
_entity.id
_entity.type
_entity.pdbx_description
1 polymer ?
#
loop_
_entity_poly.entity_id
_entity_poly.type
_entity_poly.pdbx_seq_one_letter_code
_entity_poly.pdbx_strand_id
1 'polypeptide(L)'
;MKKLALHWKILIGMLIGIIFGLIMSFINGGSQFVGDYIKPFGTIFINLLKLIAIPLILASLIKGVSDLKDISKLSLMGGRTIAIYLLTTLTAVTIGLVLVNIIQPGKSISVETRKELVEAYATDTQAKQAVAAKRKEEGPLKPLVELIPSNIFAAASSNKNMLQIIFFALFFGIGMILLPKKKSKPVKKFFDSFNDVILKMIDMIMKIAPYGVF
;
A
#
# COMPACT_ATOMS: atom_id res chain seq x y z
N MET A 1 0.33 -3.76 -35.92
CA MET A 1 1.03 -4.37 -34.80
C MET A 1 0.16 -4.28 -33.55
N LYS A 2 -0.26 -5.41 -32.93
CA LYS A 2 -1.05 -5.42 -31.70
C LYS A 2 -0.18 -4.80 -30.60
N LYS A 3 -0.64 -3.70 -30.00
CA LYS A 3 0.07 -3.10 -28.84
C LYS A 3 -0.02 -4.09 -27.68
N LEU A 4 1.14 -4.50 -27.16
CA LEU A 4 1.21 -5.34 -25.97
C LEU A 4 0.43 -4.68 -24.82
N ALA A 5 -0.39 -5.45 -24.12
CA ALA A 5 -1.09 -4.98 -22.93
C ALA A 5 -0.09 -4.57 -21.84
N LEU A 6 -0.48 -3.63 -20.99
CA LEU A 6 0.41 -3.03 -19.98
C LEU A 6 1.09 -4.06 -19.06
N HIS A 7 0.33 -5.07 -18.62
CA HIS A 7 0.86 -6.13 -17.75
C HIS A 7 2.01 -6.92 -18.42
N TRP A 8 1.93 -7.21 -19.74
CA TRP A 8 3.03 -7.85 -20.46
C TRP A 8 4.29 -6.98 -20.51
N LYS A 9 4.11 -5.66 -20.70
CA LYS A 9 5.26 -4.73 -20.67
C LYS A 9 5.94 -4.68 -19.32
N ILE A 10 5.16 -4.72 -18.23
CA ILE A 10 5.68 -4.76 -16.85
C ILE A 10 6.46 -6.05 -16.61
N LEU A 11 5.90 -7.21 -16.99
CA LEU A 11 6.58 -8.50 -16.84
C LEU A 11 7.90 -8.56 -17.63
N ILE A 12 7.89 -8.06 -18.86
CA ILE A 12 9.10 -7.99 -19.70
C ILE A 12 10.12 -7.04 -19.07
N GLY A 13 9.71 -5.86 -18.60
CA GLY A 13 10.59 -4.92 -17.90
C GLY A 13 11.25 -5.57 -16.69
N MET A 14 10.47 -6.27 -15.87
CA MET A 14 10.97 -6.97 -14.69
C MET A 14 11.95 -8.09 -15.04
N LEU A 15 11.68 -8.91 -16.07
CA LEU A 15 12.61 -9.96 -16.53
C LEU A 15 13.92 -9.36 -17.03
N ILE A 16 13.86 -8.30 -17.84
CA ILE A 16 15.06 -7.64 -18.35
C ILE A 16 15.85 -7.02 -17.18
N GLY A 17 15.17 -6.41 -16.20
CA GLY A 17 15.79 -5.86 -14.99
C GLY A 17 16.54 -6.93 -14.18
N ILE A 18 15.94 -8.11 -13.99
CA ILE A 18 16.59 -9.24 -13.30
C ILE A 18 17.85 -9.68 -14.05
N ILE A 19 17.76 -9.88 -15.38
CA ILE A 19 18.90 -10.29 -16.21
C ILE A 19 20.01 -9.22 -16.14
N PHE A 20 19.65 -7.96 -16.29
CA PHE A 20 20.59 -6.85 -16.21
C PHE A 20 21.27 -6.78 -14.83
N GLY A 21 20.50 -6.90 -13.74
CA GLY A 21 21.05 -6.90 -12.37
C GLY A 21 22.01 -8.07 -12.13
N LEU A 22 21.68 -9.26 -12.64
CA LEU A 22 22.58 -10.42 -12.58
C LEU A 22 23.89 -10.16 -13.35
N ILE A 23 23.83 -9.62 -14.56
CA ILE A 23 25.04 -9.30 -15.34
C ILE A 23 25.90 -8.27 -14.58
N MET A 24 25.27 -7.22 -14.04
CA MET A 24 25.98 -6.18 -13.30
C MET A 24 26.61 -6.70 -12.00
N SER A 25 26.05 -7.74 -11.38
CA SER A 25 26.64 -8.34 -10.17
C SER A 25 28.01 -9.01 -10.41
N PHE A 26 28.29 -9.43 -11.66
CA PHE A 26 29.58 -10.02 -12.04
C PHE A 26 30.64 -8.98 -12.49
N ILE A 27 30.26 -7.72 -12.63
CA ILE A 27 31.14 -6.63 -13.09
C ILE A 27 31.65 -5.84 -11.87
N ASN A 28 32.94 -5.61 -11.78
CA ASN A 28 33.52 -4.77 -10.73
C ASN A 28 32.92 -3.35 -10.80
N GLY A 29 32.30 -2.89 -9.68
CA GLY A 29 31.60 -1.61 -9.63
C GLY A 29 30.18 -1.63 -10.20
N GLY A 30 29.72 -2.75 -10.78
CA GLY A 30 28.38 -2.88 -11.37
C GLY A 30 27.26 -2.67 -10.36
N SER A 31 27.37 -3.22 -9.15
CA SER A 31 26.41 -3.02 -8.08
C SER A 31 26.31 -1.56 -7.65
N GLN A 32 27.43 -0.85 -7.58
CA GLN A 32 27.46 0.58 -7.28
C GLN A 32 26.79 1.38 -8.40
N PHE A 33 27.11 1.09 -9.67
CA PHE A 33 26.47 1.72 -10.81
C PHE A 33 24.93 1.56 -10.78
N VAL A 34 24.44 0.34 -10.53
CA VAL A 34 23.00 0.08 -10.40
C VAL A 34 22.41 0.88 -9.23
N GLY A 35 23.09 0.93 -8.09
CA GLY A 35 22.67 1.69 -6.91
C GLY A 35 22.55 3.18 -7.17
N ASP A 36 23.51 3.77 -7.87
CA ASP A 36 23.62 5.21 -8.06
C ASP A 36 22.80 5.71 -9.25
N TYR A 37 22.67 4.93 -10.34
CA TYR A 37 22.06 5.40 -11.58
C TYR A 37 20.73 4.71 -11.93
N ILE A 38 20.51 3.47 -11.57
CA ILE A 38 19.29 2.71 -11.95
C ILE A 38 18.27 2.73 -10.82
N LYS A 39 18.67 2.39 -9.60
CA LYS A 39 17.79 2.37 -8.42
C LYS A 39 17.00 3.66 -8.18
N PRO A 40 17.54 4.88 -8.44
CA PRO A 40 16.77 6.12 -8.29
C PRO A 40 15.50 6.16 -9.14
N PHE A 41 15.50 5.62 -10.36
CA PHE A 41 14.30 5.56 -11.21
C PHE A 41 13.20 4.69 -10.60
N GLY A 42 13.56 3.52 -10.06
CA GLY A 42 12.63 2.69 -9.31
C GLY A 42 12.10 3.39 -8.06
N THR A 43 12.99 4.09 -7.33
CA THR A 43 12.59 4.87 -6.14
C THR A 43 11.61 6.00 -6.51
N ILE A 44 11.84 6.71 -7.62
CA ILE A 44 10.93 7.74 -8.12
C ILE A 44 9.57 7.12 -8.44
N PHE A 45 9.53 5.99 -9.13
CA PHE A 45 8.29 5.29 -9.45
C PHE A 45 7.51 4.89 -8.19
N ILE A 46 8.16 4.30 -7.20
CA ILE A 46 7.54 3.96 -5.92
C ILE A 46 7.03 5.22 -5.18
N ASN A 47 7.78 6.31 -5.22
CA ASN A 47 7.36 7.56 -4.60
C ASN A 47 6.14 8.17 -5.31
N LEU A 48 6.05 8.07 -6.64
CA LEU A 48 4.87 8.48 -7.39
C LEU A 48 3.62 7.66 -7.01
N LEU A 49 3.76 6.35 -6.80
CA LEU A 49 2.67 5.50 -6.30
C LEU A 49 2.25 5.89 -4.87
N LYS A 50 3.22 6.14 -3.99
CA LYS A 50 2.95 6.60 -2.62
C LYS A 50 2.30 7.98 -2.57
N LEU A 51 2.67 8.88 -3.47
CA LEU A 51 2.12 10.24 -3.59
C LEU A 51 0.60 10.22 -3.80
N ILE A 52 0.11 9.29 -4.61
CA ILE A 52 -1.31 9.22 -4.97
C ILE A 52 -2.14 8.49 -3.91
N ALA A 53 -1.54 7.68 -3.05
CA ALA A 53 -2.27 6.80 -2.14
C ALA A 53 -3.28 7.56 -1.26
N ILE A 54 -2.87 8.63 -0.60
CA ILE A 54 -3.73 9.41 0.29
C ILE A 54 -4.84 10.14 -0.47
N PRO A 55 -4.55 10.92 -1.54
CA PRO A 55 -5.60 11.55 -2.36
C PRO A 55 -6.60 10.55 -2.94
N LEU A 56 -6.13 9.37 -3.38
CA LEU A 56 -7.00 8.32 -3.91
C LEU A 56 -7.95 7.79 -2.86
N ILE A 57 -7.44 7.47 -1.65
CA ILE A 57 -8.26 6.98 -0.54
C ILE A 57 -9.34 8.01 -0.20
N LEU A 58 -8.96 9.27 -0.03
CA LEU A 58 -9.92 10.34 0.28
C LEU A 58 -10.99 10.46 -0.81
N ALA A 59 -10.58 10.61 -2.06
CA ALA A 59 -11.50 10.81 -3.18
C ALA A 59 -12.46 9.63 -3.34
N SER A 60 -11.90 8.40 -3.43
CA SER A 60 -12.68 7.20 -3.72
C SER A 60 -13.62 6.80 -2.58
N LEU A 61 -13.17 6.90 -1.32
CA LEU A 61 -14.02 6.55 -0.18
C LEU A 61 -15.11 7.58 0.05
N ILE A 62 -14.82 8.88 0.00
CA ILE A 62 -15.84 9.92 0.15
C ILE A 62 -16.87 9.78 -0.97
N LYS A 63 -16.44 9.60 -2.22
CA LYS A 63 -17.33 9.34 -3.36
C LYS A 63 -18.18 8.09 -3.09
N GLY A 64 -17.55 6.95 -2.80
CA GLY A 64 -18.24 5.68 -2.60
C GLY A 64 -19.26 5.72 -1.46
N VAL A 65 -18.91 6.32 -0.33
CA VAL A 65 -19.83 6.47 0.81
C VAL A 65 -20.96 7.44 0.48
N SER A 66 -20.66 8.58 -0.15
CA SER A 66 -21.68 9.57 -0.53
C SER A 66 -22.69 9.09 -1.59
N ASP A 67 -22.35 8.03 -2.34
CA ASP A 67 -23.24 7.38 -3.30
C ASP A 67 -24.28 6.47 -2.64
N LEU A 68 -24.10 6.12 -1.38
CA LEU A 68 -25.05 5.31 -0.64
C LEU A 68 -26.30 6.17 -0.31
N LYS A 69 -27.47 5.55 -0.53
CA LYS A 69 -28.75 6.21 -0.26
C LYS A 69 -29.20 6.09 1.19
N ASP A 70 -28.59 5.17 1.95
CA ASP A 70 -29.01 4.80 3.30
C ASP A 70 -27.81 4.31 4.14
N ILE A 71 -27.68 4.84 5.35
CA ILE A 71 -26.62 4.49 6.31
C ILE A 71 -26.78 3.04 6.79
N SER A 72 -28.02 2.53 6.87
CA SER A 72 -28.28 1.14 7.28
C SER A 72 -27.58 0.12 6.36
N LYS A 73 -27.51 0.43 5.06
CA LYS A 73 -26.77 -0.38 4.09
C LYS A 73 -25.27 -0.38 4.34
N LEU A 74 -24.73 0.77 4.76
CA LEU A 74 -23.29 0.88 5.10
C LEU A 74 -22.94 -0.02 6.29
N SER A 75 -23.77 -0.04 7.34
CA SER A 75 -23.57 -0.89 8.52
C SER A 75 -23.59 -2.38 8.17
N LEU A 76 -24.57 -2.84 7.39
CA LEU A 76 -24.69 -4.23 6.97
C LEU A 76 -23.55 -4.67 6.06
N MET A 77 -23.20 -3.82 5.08
CA MET A 77 -22.07 -4.08 4.17
C MET A 77 -20.74 -4.06 4.94
N GLY A 78 -20.56 -3.10 5.84
CA GLY A 78 -19.36 -3.01 6.69
C GLY A 78 -19.14 -4.25 7.53
N GLY A 79 -20.16 -4.74 8.23
CA GLY A 79 -20.09 -5.95 9.03
C GLY A 79 -19.70 -7.18 8.21
N ARG A 80 -20.32 -7.39 7.04
CA ARG A 80 -19.98 -8.50 6.13
C ARG A 80 -18.55 -8.38 5.59
N THR A 81 -18.12 -7.17 5.20
CA THR A 81 -16.77 -6.93 4.71
C THR A 81 -15.72 -7.24 5.78
N ILE A 82 -15.94 -6.80 7.02
CA ILE A 82 -15.04 -7.08 8.14
C ILE A 82 -14.96 -8.60 8.38
N ALA A 83 -16.10 -9.31 8.40
CA ALA A 83 -16.14 -10.74 8.61
C ALA A 83 -15.36 -11.49 7.52
N ILE A 84 -15.58 -11.16 6.24
CA ILE A 84 -14.85 -11.75 5.11
C ILE A 84 -13.36 -11.41 5.19
N TYR A 85 -13.00 -10.17 5.53
CA TYR A 85 -11.61 -9.75 5.67
C TYR A 85 -10.88 -10.51 6.77
N LEU A 86 -11.51 -10.68 7.94
CA LEU A 86 -10.94 -11.47 9.04
C LEU A 86 -10.75 -12.92 8.63
N LEU A 87 -11.75 -13.52 7.98
CA LEU A 87 -11.68 -14.90 7.52
C LEU A 87 -10.56 -15.11 6.49
N THR A 88 -10.49 -14.24 5.48
CA THR A 88 -9.46 -14.34 4.44
C THR A 88 -8.07 -14.07 4.99
N THR A 89 -7.92 -13.12 5.90
CA THR A 89 -6.64 -12.83 6.57
C THR A 89 -6.17 -14.00 7.40
N LEU A 90 -7.06 -14.60 8.23
CA LEU A 90 -6.74 -15.77 9.02
C LEU A 90 -6.31 -16.94 8.12
N THR A 91 -7.05 -17.19 7.05
CA THR A 91 -6.73 -18.25 6.08
C THR A 91 -5.37 -18.00 5.41
N ALA A 92 -5.11 -16.78 4.94
CA ALA A 92 -3.86 -16.43 4.29
C ALA A 92 -2.64 -16.56 5.21
N VAL A 93 -2.77 -16.10 6.47
CA VAL A 93 -1.70 -16.23 7.49
C VAL A 93 -1.46 -17.71 7.80
N THR A 94 -2.52 -18.52 7.96
CA THR A 94 -2.41 -19.96 8.22
C THR A 94 -1.71 -20.67 7.07
N ILE A 95 -2.11 -20.41 5.83
CA ILE A 95 -1.45 -20.98 4.63
C ILE A 95 0.03 -20.56 4.59
N GLY A 96 0.33 -19.27 4.81
CA GLY A 96 1.70 -18.76 4.82
C GLY A 96 2.58 -19.46 5.87
N LEU A 97 2.07 -19.62 7.10
CA LEU A 97 2.78 -20.31 8.17
C LEU A 97 2.99 -21.81 7.85
N VAL A 98 1.97 -22.49 7.33
CA VAL A 98 2.07 -23.90 6.94
C VAL A 98 3.14 -24.06 5.84
N LEU A 99 3.09 -23.24 4.79
CA LEU A 99 4.08 -23.29 3.70
C LEU A 99 5.51 -23.03 4.19
N VAL A 100 5.73 -22.01 5.02
CA VAL A 100 7.06 -21.71 5.58
C VAL A 100 7.57 -22.86 6.44
N ASN A 101 6.71 -23.50 7.24
CA ASN A 101 7.09 -24.65 8.08
C ASN A 101 7.38 -25.93 7.26
N ILE A 102 6.70 -26.11 6.11
CA ILE A 102 6.96 -27.26 5.22
C ILE A 102 8.22 -27.03 4.39
N ILE A 103 8.33 -25.88 3.73
CA ILE A 103 9.43 -25.59 2.80
C ILE A 103 10.75 -25.31 3.54
N GLN A 104 10.66 -24.68 4.74
CA GLN A 104 11.81 -24.29 5.59
C GLN A 104 12.94 -23.62 4.79
N PRO A 105 12.66 -22.54 4.06
CA PRO A 105 13.61 -21.94 3.11
C PRO A 105 14.94 -21.52 3.74
N GLY A 106 14.96 -21.26 5.05
CA GLY A 106 16.17 -20.91 5.80
C GLY A 106 17.14 -22.08 6.07
N LYS A 107 16.72 -23.35 5.87
CA LYS A 107 17.60 -24.50 6.07
C LYS A 107 18.58 -24.73 4.92
N SER A 108 18.26 -24.25 3.72
CA SER A 108 19.07 -24.41 2.51
C SER A 108 20.16 -23.35 2.34
N ILE A 109 20.25 -22.38 3.28
CA ILE A 109 21.20 -21.27 3.20
C ILE A 109 22.45 -21.63 3.99
N SER A 110 23.65 -21.37 3.40
CA SER A 110 24.93 -21.59 4.09
C SER A 110 25.03 -20.74 5.38
N VAL A 111 25.84 -21.20 6.33
CA VAL A 111 26.03 -20.50 7.61
C VAL A 111 26.62 -19.11 7.40
N GLU A 112 27.52 -18.96 6.41
CA GLU A 112 28.12 -17.68 6.04
C GLU A 112 27.07 -16.69 5.49
N THR A 113 26.32 -17.11 4.46
CA THR A 113 25.23 -16.29 3.88
C THR A 113 24.19 -15.93 4.91
N ARG A 114 23.89 -16.83 5.87
CA ARG A 114 22.98 -16.55 6.95
C ARG A 114 23.49 -15.45 7.88
N LYS A 115 24.79 -15.47 8.20
CA LYS A 115 25.42 -14.40 9.01
C LYS A 115 25.36 -13.06 8.29
N GLU A 116 25.76 -13.01 7.03
CA GLU A 116 25.69 -11.79 6.20
C GLU A 116 24.28 -11.22 6.13
N LEU A 117 23.26 -12.06 5.92
CA LEU A 117 21.87 -11.62 5.90
C LEU A 117 21.39 -11.12 7.28
N VAL A 118 21.79 -11.80 8.37
CA VAL A 118 21.44 -11.36 9.73
C VAL A 118 22.09 -10.01 10.04
N GLU A 119 23.34 -9.80 9.67
CA GLU A 119 24.04 -8.54 9.85
C GLU A 119 23.45 -7.43 8.97
N ALA A 120 23.22 -7.70 7.69
CA ALA A 120 22.63 -6.73 6.76
C ALA A 120 21.22 -6.26 7.16
N TYR A 121 20.42 -7.14 7.76
CA TYR A 121 19.03 -6.83 8.18
C TYR A 121 18.86 -6.72 9.70
N ALA A 122 19.95 -6.73 10.50
CA ALA A 122 19.89 -6.65 11.96
C ALA A 122 19.13 -5.42 12.44
N THR A 123 19.45 -4.26 11.87
CA THR A 123 18.82 -2.97 12.23
C THR A 123 17.31 -2.97 11.95
N ASP A 124 16.89 -3.47 10.79
CA ASP A 124 15.48 -3.57 10.41
C ASP A 124 14.72 -4.57 11.28
N THR A 125 15.37 -5.69 11.61
CA THR A 125 14.78 -6.74 12.46
C THR A 125 14.61 -6.24 13.90
N GLN A 126 15.61 -5.58 14.45
CA GLN A 126 15.55 -4.98 15.79
C GLN A 126 14.49 -3.89 15.87
N ALA A 127 14.40 -3.02 14.85
CA ALA A 127 13.36 -2.00 14.78
C ALA A 127 11.95 -2.61 14.76
N LYS A 128 11.72 -3.67 13.97
CA LYS A 128 10.43 -4.39 13.92
C LYS A 128 10.12 -5.12 15.24
N GLN A 129 11.12 -5.73 15.88
CA GLN A 129 10.95 -6.39 17.18
C GLN A 129 10.62 -5.37 18.28
N ALA A 130 11.30 -4.21 18.30
CA ALA A 130 11.00 -3.13 19.24
C ALA A 130 9.57 -2.60 19.06
N VAL A 131 9.10 -2.42 17.81
CA VAL A 131 7.71 -2.02 17.52
C VAL A 131 6.73 -3.10 17.98
N ALA A 132 7.03 -4.38 17.77
CA ALA A 132 6.18 -5.48 18.20
C ALA A 132 6.12 -5.61 19.74
N ALA A 133 7.25 -5.45 20.42
CA ALA A 133 7.31 -5.43 21.89
C ALA A 133 6.50 -4.27 22.47
N LYS A 134 6.71 -3.05 21.93
CA LYS A 134 5.96 -1.86 22.33
C LYS A 134 4.44 -2.02 22.16
N ARG A 135 4.00 -2.65 21.07
CA ARG A 135 2.58 -2.95 20.83
C ARG A 135 1.99 -3.96 21.83
N LYS A 136 2.80 -4.87 22.40
CA LYS A 136 2.34 -5.80 23.45
C LYS A 136 2.11 -5.09 24.79
N GLU A 137 2.89 -4.03 25.06
CA GLU A 137 2.75 -3.21 26.28
C GLU A 137 1.58 -2.22 26.17
N GLU A 138 1.18 -1.88 24.94
CA GLU A 138 0.03 -1.02 24.67
C GLU A 138 -1.27 -1.80 24.92
N GLY A 139 -2.21 -1.21 25.68
CA GLY A 139 -3.48 -1.85 25.99
C GLY A 139 -4.31 -2.21 24.73
N PRO A 140 -5.24 -3.18 24.84
CA PRO A 140 -5.98 -3.73 23.69
C PRO A 140 -6.84 -2.71 22.92
N LEU A 141 -7.17 -1.57 23.54
CA LEU A 141 -7.95 -0.50 22.90
C LEU A 141 -7.08 0.56 22.20
N LYS A 142 -5.77 0.49 22.32
CA LYS A 142 -4.85 1.44 21.68
C LYS A 142 -5.07 1.59 20.18
N PRO A 143 -5.25 0.50 19.39
CA PRO A 143 -5.53 0.60 17.96
C PRO A 143 -6.82 1.36 17.64
N LEU A 144 -7.85 1.28 18.49
CA LEU A 144 -9.10 2.04 18.31
C LEU A 144 -8.89 3.53 18.58
N VAL A 145 -8.09 3.89 19.58
CA VAL A 145 -7.74 5.28 19.86
C VAL A 145 -6.91 5.86 18.71
N GLU A 146 -5.95 5.09 18.19
CA GLU A 146 -5.09 5.51 17.09
C GLU A 146 -5.81 5.61 15.73
N LEU A 147 -6.99 4.99 15.60
CA LEU A 147 -7.80 5.09 14.38
C LEU A 147 -8.32 6.51 14.16
N ILE A 148 -8.57 7.26 15.24
CA ILE A 148 -9.12 8.61 15.16
C ILE A 148 -7.99 9.63 15.11
N PRO A 149 -7.81 10.37 14.00
CA PRO A 149 -6.74 11.37 13.92
C PRO A 149 -7.06 12.59 14.79
N SER A 150 -6.09 13.06 15.54
CA SER A 150 -6.19 14.35 16.23
C SER A 150 -6.12 15.53 15.25
N ASN A 151 -5.47 15.33 14.10
CA ASN A 151 -5.35 16.31 13.03
C ASN A 151 -5.25 15.59 11.68
N ILE A 152 -6.20 15.88 10.78
CA ILE A 152 -6.26 15.25 9.46
C ILE A 152 -5.05 15.59 8.56
N PHE A 153 -4.54 16.82 8.64
CA PHE A 153 -3.39 17.23 7.85
C PHE A 153 -2.10 16.54 8.32
N ALA A 154 -1.93 16.41 9.64
CA ALA A 154 -0.82 15.63 10.22
C ALA A 154 -0.94 14.14 9.85
N ALA A 155 -2.14 13.57 9.85
CA ALA A 155 -2.36 12.20 9.39
C ALA A 155 -2.02 12.05 7.89
N ALA A 156 -2.41 13.01 7.05
CA ALA A 156 -2.15 13.01 5.62
C ALA A 156 -0.68 13.26 5.23
N SER A 157 0.17 13.70 6.15
CA SER A 157 1.60 13.90 5.90
C SER A 157 2.40 12.59 5.86
N SER A 158 1.81 11.46 6.24
CA SER A 158 2.50 10.16 6.28
C SER A 158 1.62 9.00 5.81
N ASN A 159 2.14 8.23 4.85
CA ASN A 159 1.49 7.00 4.41
C ASN A 159 1.37 5.91 5.51
N LYS A 160 2.01 6.09 6.66
CA LYS A 160 1.86 5.19 7.82
C LYS A 160 0.49 5.35 8.50
N ASN A 161 -0.16 6.50 8.32
CA ASN A 161 -1.42 6.87 8.98
C ASN A 161 -2.65 6.63 8.09
N MET A 162 -2.56 5.72 7.11
CA MET A 162 -3.67 5.48 6.15
C MET A 162 -5.00 5.12 6.82
N LEU A 163 -4.99 4.37 7.93
CA LEU A 163 -6.21 4.03 8.68
C LEU A 163 -6.93 5.27 9.22
N GLN A 164 -6.17 6.27 9.67
CA GLN A 164 -6.73 7.55 10.12
C GLN A 164 -7.38 8.33 8.96
N ILE A 165 -6.77 8.27 7.77
CA ILE A 165 -7.34 8.87 6.55
C ILE A 165 -8.63 8.16 6.15
N ILE A 166 -8.64 6.82 6.20
CA ILE A 166 -9.83 6.01 5.93
C ILE A 166 -10.95 6.38 6.90
N PHE A 167 -10.65 6.45 8.21
CA PHE A 167 -11.63 6.86 9.22
C PHE A 167 -12.23 8.23 8.91
N PHE A 168 -11.38 9.22 8.64
CA PHE A 168 -11.84 10.57 8.29
C PHE A 168 -12.69 10.56 7.02
N ALA A 169 -12.28 9.85 5.97
CA ALA A 169 -13.03 9.78 4.71
C ALA A 169 -14.42 9.17 4.90
N LEU A 170 -14.53 8.09 5.70
CA LEU A 170 -15.80 7.47 6.05
C LEU A 170 -16.67 8.42 6.86
N PHE A 171 -16.12 9.06 7.89
CA PHE A 171 -16.83 10.00 8.74
C PHE A 171 -17.34 11.22 7.96
N PHE A 172 -16.50 11.77 7.08
CA PHE A 172 -16.88 12.85 6.18
C PHE A 172 -17.98 12.42 5.20
N GLY A 173 -17.87 11.23 4.60
CA GLY A 173 -18.88 10.68 3.70
C GLY A 173 -20.23 10.46 4.39
N ILE A 174 -20.24 9.98 5.64
CA ILE A 174 -21.44 9.87 6.46
C ILE A 174 -22.04 11.26 6.71
N GLY A 175 -21.22 12.25 7.06
CA GLY A 175 -21.68 13.64 7.21
C GLY A 175 -22.34 14.16 5.95
N MET A 176 -21.83 13.84 4.77
CA MET A 176 -22.44 14.21 3.48
C MET A 176 -23.82 13.57 3.26
N ILE A 177 -24.01 12.30 3.67
CA ILE A 177 -25.31 11.61 3.54
C ILE A 177 -26.36 12.25 4.45
N LEU A 178 -25.96 12.69 5.65
CA LEU A 178 -26.84 13.33 6.63
C LEU A 178 -27.27 14.74 6.22
N LEU A 179 -26.55 15.38 5.31
CA LEU A 179 -26.91 16.72 4.80
C LEU A 179 -28.06 16.64 3.80
N PRO A 180 -28.92 17.69 3.75
CA PRO A 180 -29.92 17.84 2.68
C PRO A 180 -29.24 17.78 1.30
N LYS A 181 -29.82 17.04 0.36
CA LYS A 181 -29.25 16.81 -1.00
C LYS A 181 -28.84 18.10 -1.71
N LYS A 182 -29.57 19.21 -1.50
CA LYS A 182 -29.23 20.51 -2.11
C LYS A 182 -27.87 21.02 -1.63
N LYS A 183 -27.53 20.80 -0.34
CA LYS A 183 -26.25 21.24 0.26
C LYS A 183 -25.10 20.29 -0.01
N SER A 184 -25.34 18.97 -0.04
CA SER A 184 -24.30 17.98 -0.29
C SER A 184 -23.90 17.85 -1.76
N LYS A 185 -24.82 18.19 -2.71
CA LYS A 185 -24.58 18.05 -4.17
C LYS A 185 -23.31 18.73 -4.70
N PRO A 186 -22.98 19.99 -4.33
CA PRO A 186 -21.74 20.63 -4.80
C PRO A 186 -20.48 19.90 -4.32
N VAL A 187 -20.45 19.48 -3.05
CA VAL A 187 -19.34 18.77 -2.44
C VAL A 187 -19.17 17.40 -3.10
N LYS A 188 -20.29 16.68 -3.32
CA LYS A 188 -20.27 15.42 -4.04
C LYS A 188 -19.66 15.58 -5.44
N LYS A 189 -20.13 16.57 -6.22
CA LYS A 189 -19.61 16.83 -7.56
C LYS A 189 -18.11 17.16 -7.54
N PHE A 190 -17.64 17.86 -6.51
CA PHE A 190 -16.22 18.11 -6.32
C PHE A 190 -15.43 16.80 -6.15
N PHE A 191 -15.87 15.91 -5.24
CA PHE A 191 -15.16 14.63 -5.01
C PHE A 191 -15.28 13.67 -6.19
N ASP A 192 -16.40 13.69 -6.94
CA ASP A 192 -16.52 12.92 -8.19
C ASP A 192 -15.44 13.35 -9.20
N SER A 193 -15.36 14.67 -9.48
CA SER A 193 -14.35 15.20 -10.41
C SER A 193 -12.92 15.03 -9.89
N PHE A 194 -12.71 15.20 -8.60
CA PHE A 194 -11.40 14.99 -7.97
C PHE A 194 -10.93 13.54 -8.10
N ASN A 195 -11.84 12.57 -7.86
CA ASN A 195 -11.54 11.15 -8.07
C ASN A 195 -11.15 10.85 -9.52
N ASP A 196 -11.84 11.44 -10.50
CA ASP A 196 -11.53 11.24 -11.92
C ASP A 196 -10.14 11.78 -12.29
N VAL A 197 -9.73 12.92 -11.70
CA VAL A 197 -8.37 13.47 -11.85
C VAL A 197 -7.34 12.51 -11.25
N ILE A 198 -7.58 12.00 -10.03
CA ILE A 198 -6.66 11.06 -9.38
C ILE A 198 -6.52 9.77 -10.20
N LEU A 199 -7.61 9.20 -10.71
CA LEU A 199 -7.56 8.04 -11.60
C LEU A 199 -6.75 8.32 -12.86
N LYS A 200 -6.86 9.53 -13.42
CA LYS A 200 -6.04 9.92 -14.57
C LYS A 200 -4.55 10.05 -14.25
N MET A 201 -4.22 10.55 -13.06
CA MET A 201 -2.84 10.57 -12.57
C MET A 201 -2.27 9.15 -12.42
N ILE A 202 -3.07 8.20 -11.90
CA ILE A 202 -2.68 6.78 -11.84
C ILE A 202 -2.39 6.24 -13.25
N ASP A 203 -3.25 6.50 -14.22
CA ASP A 203 -3.03 6.08 -15.62
C ASP A 203 -1.71 6.62 -16.19
N MET A 204 -1.35 7.87 -15.84
CA MET A 204 -0.09 8.48 -16.27
C MET A 204 1.11 7.77 -15.62
N ILE A 205 1.06 7.49 -14.32
CA ILE A 205 2.14 6.79 -13.60
C ILE A 205 2.26 5.35 -14.11
N MET A 206 1.15 4.66 -14.35
CA MET A 206 1.16 3.29 -14.84
C MET A 206 1.78 3.15 -16.24
N LYS A 207 1.81 4.21 -17.05
CA LYS A 207 2.51 4.18 -18.34
C LYS A 207 4.03 4.07 -18.21
N ILE A 208 4.60 4.59 -17.13
CA ILE A 208 6.04 4.50 -16.84
C ILE A 208 6.39 3.27 -15.99
N ALA A 209 5.40 2.51 -15.52
CA ALA A 209 5.60 1.34 -14.69
C ALA A 209 6.62 0.31 -15.27
N PRO A 210 6.63 -0.02 -16.58
CA PRO A 210 7.61 -0.95 -17.14
C PRO A 210 9.06 -0.52 -16.94
N TYR A 211 9.32 0.79 -16.91
CA TYR A 211 10.65 1.37 -16.65
C TYR A 211 10.96 1.50 -15.15
N GLY A 212 9.92 1.70 -14.35
CA GLY A 212 10.07 1.82 -12.89
C GLY A 212 10.27 0.49 -12.17
N VAL A 213 9.87 -0.64 -12.78
CA VAL A 213 10.07 -1.99 -12.24
C VAL A 213 11.27 -2.73 -12.85
N PHE A 214 11.89 -2.16 -13.90
CA PHE A 214 13.16 -2.60 -14.44
C PHE A 214 14.28 -2.46 -13.42
#